data_b974acb1da1e02c664a2b1ff5dca883f
#
_entry.id   b974acb1da1e02c664a2b1ff5dca883f
#
_cell.length_a   1.000
_cell.length_b   1.000
_cell.length_c   1.000
_cell.angle_alpha   90.00
_cell.angle_beta   90.00
_cell.angle_gamma   90.00
#
_symmetry.space_group_name_H-M   'P 1'
#
loop_
_entity.id
_entity.type
_entity.pdbx_description
1 polymer ?
#
loop_
_entity_poly.entity_id
_entity_poly.type
_entity_poly.pdbx_seq_one_letter_code
_entity_poly.pdbx_strand_id
1 'polypeptide(L)'
;LIRSRGLGDVYKRQALADLYLKKVANKLKITSAVIQIGNEKITSSNWNEGFINKNPFFSPNKSIIKVWEDLILLHRKRGSSLGAIIEVRVKNCPPGLGEPIYQKIDSEISKAIMSINAVKGIEFGTGFNLIDLDGTNASDQISYKNKKIVFDSNHSGGILGGITSGQEIVFRYIVKPTSSVLSEKNTITKSLKNTKIKTIGRHDPCVGIRAVPVGVAMTSFVIADLMLMHKSKLI
;
A
#
# COMPACT_ATOMS: atom_id res chain seq x y z
N LEU A 1 10.51 -8.84 -21.62
CA LEU A 1 11.22 -9.82 -20.75
C LEU A 1 11.76 -9.19 -19.46
N ILE A 2 12.28 -7.98 -19.53
CA ILE A 2 12.88 -7.29 -18.36
C ILE A 2 11.82 -6.93 -17.30
N ARG A 3 10.60 -6.59 -17.71
CA ARG A 3 9.49 -6.25 -16.79
C ARG A 3 8.95 -7.45 -16.00
N SER A 4 8.99 -8.66 -16.56
CA SER A 4 8.55 -9.87 -15.86
C SER A 4 9.57 -10.36 -14.82
N ARG A 5 10.86 -10.09 -15.00
CA ARG A 5 11.90 -10.52 -14.05
C ARG A 5 11.78 -9.83 -12.69
N GLY A 6 11.55 -8.51 -12.67
CA GLY A 6 11.41 -7.78 -11.40
C GLY A 6 10.21 -8.25 -10.56
N LEU A 7 9.05 -8.49 -11.17
CA LEU A 7 7.88 -9.03 -10.47
C LEU A 7 8.11 -10.48 -10.01
N GLY A 8 8.77 -11.31 -10.82
CA GLY A 8 9.13 -12.67 -10.42
C GLY A 8 9.99 -12.70 -9.16
N ASP A 9 10.94 -11.79 -9.03
CA ASP A 9 11.80 -11.69 -7.84
C ASP A 9 11.03 -11.21 -6.61
N VAL A 10 10.10 -10.26 -6.77
CA VAL A 10 9.22 -9.81 -5.67
C VAL A 10 8.40 -10.98 -5.13
N TYR A 11 7.76 -11.77 -6.00
CA TYR A 11 6.95 -12.91 -5.57
C TYR A 11 7.76 -14.06 -4.97
N LYS A 12 8.99 -14.31 -5.46
CA LYS A 12 9.89 -15.30 -4.83
C LYS A 12 10.27 -14.88 -3.41
N ARG A 13 10.63 -13.61 -3.22
CA ARG A 13 10.94 -13.07 -1.90
C ARG A 13 9.72 -13.12 -0.98
N GLN A 14 8.54 -12.80 -1.49
CA GLN A 14 7.29 -12.94 -0.74
C GLN A 14 7.08 -14.37 -0.25
N ALA A 15 7.24 -15.35 -1.13
CA ALA A 15 7.03 -16.76 -0.74
C ALA A 15 7.94 -17.18 0.42
N LEU A 16 9.21 -16.75 0.41
CA LEU A 16 10.14 -17.01 1.51
C LEU A 16 9.73 -16.28 2.79
N ALA A 17 9.37 -15.00 2.68
CA ALA A 17 8.89 -14.20 3.81
C ALA A 17 7.62 -14.82 4.42
N ASP A 18 6.65 -15.19 3.60
CA ASP A 18 5.39 -15.81 4.06
C ASP A 18 5.62 -17.16 4.75
N LEU A 19 6.56 -18.00 4.27
CA LEU A 19 6.94 -19.23 4.93
C LEU A 19 7.53 -18.98 6.32
N TYR A 20 8.42 -18.00 6.42
CA TYR A 20 9.00 -17.59 7.71
C TYR A 20 7.93 -17.03 8.65
N LEU A 21 7.11 -16.08 8.18
CA LEU A 21 6.05 -15.45 8.98
C LEU A 21 5.03 -16.47 9.47
N LYS A 22 4.63 -17.45 8.65
CA LYS A 22 3.74 -18.56 9.06
C LYS A 22 4.33 -19.36 10.20
N LYS A 23 5.66 -19.54 10.24
CA LYS A 23 6.33 -20.30 11.30
C LYS A 23 6.43 -19.52 12.60
N VAL A 24 6.72 -18.20 12.55
CA VAL A 24 7.04 -17.40 13.74
C VAL A 24 5.88 -16.52 14.23
N ALA A 25 4.93 -16.21 13.35
CA ALA A 25 3.79 -15.34 13.63
C ALA A 25 2.53 -15.82 12.86
N ASN A 26 2.08 -17.03 13.15
CA ASN A 26 1.01 -17.72 12.41
C ASN A 26 -0.34 -16.99 12.36
N LYS A 27 -0.58 -16.03 13.27
CA LYS A 27 -1.80 -15.20 13.31
C LYS A 27 -1.64 -13.90 12.52
N LEU A 28 -0.41 -13.53 12.11
CA LEU A 28 -0.16 -12.34 11.33
C LEU A 28 -0.84 -12.46 9.97
N LYS A 29 -1.55 -11.42 9.57
CA LYS A 29 -2.27 -11.37 8.31
C LYS A 29 -2.06 -10.03 7.63
N ILE A 30 -1.58 -10.06 6.40
CA ILE A 30 -1.40 -8.87 5.57
C ILE A 30 -2.46 -8.88 4.48
N THR A 31 -3.22 -7.81 4.38
CA THR A 31 -4.23 -7.59 3.33
C THR A 31 -3.99 -6.27 2.66
N SER A 32 -4.31 -6.20 1.38
CA SER A 32 -4.18 -4.97 0.59
C SER A 32 -5.36 -4.85 -0.35
N ALA A 33 -5.86 -3.63 -0.51
CA ALA A 33 -7.01 -3.35 -1.34
C ALA A 33 -6.92 -1.99 -2.02
N VAL A 34 -7.51 -1.86 -3.20
CA VAL A 34 -7.75 -0.55 -3.81
C VAL A 34 -8.90 0.13 -3.08
N ILE A 35 -8.68 1.35 -2.62
CA ILE A 35 -9.69 2.15 -1.93
C ILE A 35 -10.15 3.37 -2.73
N GLN A 36 -9.40 3.73 -3.78
CA GLN A 36 -9.76 4.83 -4.68
C GLN A 36 -9.17 4.60 -6.08
N ILE A 37 -9.94 4.88 -7.12
CA ILE A 37 -9.49 4.99 -8.51
C ILE A 37 -9.95 6.33 -9.07
N GLY A 38 -9.00 7.15 -9.53
CA GLY A 38 -9.29 8.51 -9.95
C GLY A 38 -9.94 9.31 -8.82
N ASN A 39 -11.13 9.87 -9.07
CA ASN A 39 -11.92 10.61 -8.08
C ASN A 39 -12.92 9.75 -7.30
N GLU A 40 -13.06 8.47 -7.65
CA GLU A 40 -14.05 7.57 -7.03
C GLU A 40 -13.44 6.79 -5.86
N LYS A 41 -13.89 7.10 -4.66
CA LYS A 41 -13.39 6.61 -3.37
C LYS A 41 -14.44 5.74 -2.67
N ILE A 42 -14.01 4.65 -2.02
CA ILE A 42 -14.88 3.89 -1.10
C ILE A 42 -14.99 4.61 0.24
N THR A 43 -16.10 4.37 0.95
CA THR A 43 -16.21 4.75 2.37
C THR A 43 -15.57 3.68 3.25
N SER A 44 -14.86 4.09 4.30
CA SER A 44 -14.17 3.20 5.24
C SER A 44 -15.08 2.18 5.94
N SER A 45 -16.36 2.50 6.10
CA SER A 45 -17.37 1.63 6.72
C SER A 45 -17.69 0.35 5.95
N ASN A 46 -17.31 0.27 4.67
CA ASN A 46 -17.68 -0.82 3.78
C ASN A 46 -16.52 -1.77 3.46
N TRP A 47 -15.63 -2.02 4.42
CA TRP A 47 -14.49 -2.91 4.25
C TRP A 47 -14.89 -4.38 4.45
N ASN A 48 -15.01 -5.13 3.34
CA ASN A 48 -15.20 -6.57 3.35
C ASN A 48 -13.92 -7.28 2.86
N GLU A 49 -13.11 -7.76 3.78
CA GLU A 49 -11.85 -8.44 3.49
C GLU A 49 -12.04 -9.71 2.64
N GLY A 50 -13.12 -10.45 2.89
CA GLY A 50 -13.45 -11.68 2.15
C GLY A 50 -13.83 -11.45 0.68
N PHE A 51 -14.10 -10.19 0.30
CA PHE A 51 -14.45 -9.83 -1.06
C PHE A 51 -13.25 -9.34 -1.90
N ILE A 52 -12.15 -8.91 -1.28
CA ILE A 52 -10.98 -8.29 -1.95
C ILE A 52 -10.49 -9.16 -3.12
N ASN A 53 -10.26 -10.45 -2.89
CA ASN A 53 -9.72 -11.36 -3.90
C ASN A 53 -10.78 -11.97 -4.84
N LYS A 54 -12.04 -11.56 -4.71
CA LYS A 54 -13.17 -12.09 -5.50
C LYS A 54 -13.59 -11.17 -6.64
N ASN A 55 -12.85 -10.08 -6.88
CA ASN A 55 -13.15 -9.13 -7.93
C ASN A 55 -11.86 -8.62 -8.61
N PRO A 56 -11.94 -8.16 -9.86
CA PRO A 56 -10.76 -7.79 -10.65
C PRO A 56 -10.05 -6.52 -10.16
N PHE A 57 -10.66 -5.75 -9.27
CA PHE A 57 -10.12 -4.49 -8.76
C PHE A 57 -9.46 -4.62 -7.40
N PHE A 58 -9.50 -5.81 -6.76
CA PHE A 58 -9.11 -5.97 -5.36
C PHE A 58 -9.84 -4.98 -4.44
N SER A 59 -11.08 -4.68 -4.74
CA SER A 59 -11.91 -3.80 -3.92
C SER A 59 -12.47 -4.53 -2.71
N PRO A 60 -12.47 -3.91 -1.51
CA PRO A 60 -13.18 -4.47 -0.35
C PRO A 60 -14.68 -4.16 -0.38
N ASN A 61 -15.17 -3.38 -1.35
CA ASN A 61 -16.55 -2.94 -1.47
C ASN A 61 -17.16 -3.35 -2.81
N LYS A 62 -18.29 -4.05 -2.76
CA LYS A 62 -18.99 -4.52 -3.96
C LYS A 62 -19.66 -3.40 -4.76
N SER A 63 -20.21 -2.39 -4.11
CA SER A 63 -21.00 -1.34 -4.76
C SER A 63 -20.18 -0.44 -5.69
N ILE A 64 -18.87 -0.29 -5.44
CA ILE A 64 -18.00 0.57 -6.24
C ILE A 64 -17.51 -0.07 -7.56
N ILE A 65 -17.63 -1.39 -7.68
CA ILE A 65 -17.05 -2.15 -8.82
C ILE A 65 -17.52 -1.59 -10.16
N LYS A 66 -18.84 -1.40 -10.31
CA LYS A 66 -19.42 -0.91 -11.56
C LYS A 66 -18.98 0.51 -11.88
N VAL A 67 -18.89 1.37 -10.87
CA VAL A 67 -18.42 2.76 -11.02
C VAL A 67 -16.97 2.79 -11.52
N TRP A 68 -16.09 1.98 -10.92
CA TRP A 68 -14.68 1.91 -11.35
C TRP A 68 -14.53 1.29 -12.74
N GLU A 69 -15.34 0.29 -13.07
CA GLU A 69 -15.36 -0.31 -14.40
C GLU A 69 -15.70 0.73 -15.48
N ASP A 70 -16.78 1.46 -15.29
CA ASP A 70 -17.24 2.49 -16.22
C ASP A 70 -16.23 3.64 -16.34
N LEU A 71 -15.65 4.07 -15.22
CA LEU A 71 -14.62 5.10 -15.17
C LEU A 71 -13.36 4.69 -15.95
N ILE A 72 -12.90 3.47 -15.76
CA ILE A 72 -11.72 2.92 -16.46
C ILE A 72 -12.00 2.79 -17.96
N LEU A 73 -13.19 2.31 -18.34
CA LEU A 73 -13.59 2.20 -19.75
C LEU A 73 -13.65 3.57 -20.43
N LEU A 74 -14.17 4.58 -19.75
CA LEU A 74 -14.20 5.96 -20.23
C LEU A 74 -12.80 6.49 -20.52
N HIS A 75 -11.89 6.35 -19.55
CA HIS A 75 -10.51 6.84 -19.70
C HIS A 75 -9.72 6.04 -20.75
N ARG A 76 -9.96 4.74 -20.87
CA ARG A 76 -9.38 3.90 -21.92
C ARG A 76 -9.81 4.36 -23.31
N LYS A 77 -11.11 4.67 -23.51
CA LYS A 77 -11.62 5.21 -24.79
C LYS A 77 -10.98 6.55 -25.15
N ARG A 78 -10.67 7.38 -24.15
CA ARG A 78 -9.97 8.66 -24.32
C ARG A 78 -8.45 8.52 -24.52
N GLY A 79 -7.92 7.29 -24.53
CA GLY A 79 -6.48 7.05 -24.59
C GLY A 79 -5.70 7.56 -23.38
N SER A 80 -6.36 7.67 -22.21
CA SER A 80 -5.81 8.17 -20.94
C SER A 80 -5.72 7.05 -19.89
N SER A 81 -5.26 7.39 -18.69
CA SER A 81 -5.07 6.47 -17.58
C SER A 81 -5.45 7.11 -16.25
N LEU A 82 -5.68 6.28 -15.24
CA LEU A 82 -6.06 6.68 -13.89
C LEU A 82 -5.03 6.21 -12.87
N GLY A 83 -4.85 6.99 -11.81
CA GLY A 83 -4.15 6.59 -10.60
C GLY A 83 -5.08 5.86 -9.65
N ALA A 84 -4.47 5.27 -8.61
CA ALA A 84 -5.20 4.61 -7.53
C ALA A 84 -4.54 4.85 -6.19
N ILE A 85 -5.33 4.75 -5.11
CA ILE A 85 -4.83 4.65 -3.74
C ILE A 85 -5.08 3.23 -3.27
N ILE A 86 -4.04 2.63 -2.71
CA ILE A 86 -4.05 1.29 -2.17
C ILE A 86 -3.87 1.40 -0.65
N GLU A 87 -4.71 0.70 0.11
CA GLU A 87 -4.56 0.55 1.56
C GLU A 87 -4.04 -0.84 1.89
N VAL A 88 -3.06 -0.89 2.79
CA VAL A 88 -2.51 -2.12 3.34
C VAL A 88 -2.82 -2.17 4.83
N ARG A 89 -3.27 -3.32 5.28
CA ARG A 89 -3.55 -3.62 6.69
C ARG A 89 -2.79 -4.85 7.14
N VAL A 90 -2.10 -4.72 8.27
CA VAL A 90 -1.39 -5.83 8.90
C VAL A 90 -1.99 -6.11 10.28
N LYS A 91 -2.72 -7.21 10.38
CA LYS A 91 -3.34 -7.66 11.63
C LYS A 91 -2.41 -8.58 12.41
N ASN A 92 -2.51 -8.53 13.73
CA ASN A 92 -1.77 -9.39 14.66
C ASN A 92 -0.24 -9.29 14.47
N CYS A 93 0.26 -8.12 14.10
CA CYS A 93 1.69 -7.84 14.12
C CYS A 93 2.16 -7.78 15.57
N PRO A 94 3.21 -8.50 15.96
CA PRO A 94 3.75 -8.39 17.31
C PRO A 94 4.18 -6.96 17.64
N PRO A 95 3.99 -6.48 18.88
CA PRO A 95 4.58 -5.22 19.31
C PRO A 95 6.11 -5.34 19.41
N GLY A 96 6.80 -4.21 19.27
CA GLY A 96 8.25 -4.13 19.46
C GLY A 96 9.10 -4.30 18.20
N LEU A 97 8.49 -4.39 17.01
CA LEU A 97 9.25 -4.42 15.75
C LEU A 97 9.60 -3.02 15.28
N GLY A 98 10.82 -2.86 14.82
CA GLY A 98 11.38 -1.57 14.42
C GLY A 98 12.28 -0.97 15.50
N GLU A 99 12.88 0.17 15.19
CA GLU A 99 13.81 0.90 16.05
C GLU A 99 13.33 2.34 16.22
N PRO A 100 13.71 3.05 17.30
CA PRO A 100 13.31 4.44 17.48
C PRO A 100 14.00 5.40 16.50
N ILE A 101 15.11 4.96 15.89
CA ILE A 101 15.92 5.74 14.95
C ILE A 101 16.47 4.83 13.83
N TYR A 102 16.66 5.38 12.61
CA TYR A 102 17.12 4.75 11.36
C TYR A 102 16.20 3.63 10.84
N GLN A 103 16.09 2.51 11.54
CA GLN A 103 15.31 1.33 11.13
C GLN A 103 13.90 1.33 11.72
N LYS A 104 13.27 2.48 11.75
CA LYS A 104 11.86 2.62 12.09
C LYS A 104 11.02 1.81 11.11
N ILE A 105 10.00 1.10 11.61
CA ILE A 105 9.17 0.26 10.74
C ILE A 105 8.43 1.07 9.66
N ASP A 106 7.96 2.27 9.98
CA ASP A 106 7.36 3.19 9.02
C ASP A 106 8.35 3.60 7.91
N SER A 107 9.61 3.85 8.28
CA SER A 107 10.69 4.16 7.32
C SER A 107 11.01 2.98 6.41
N GLU A 108 11.15 1.77 6.95
CA GLU A 108 11.45 0.57 6.15
C GLU A 108 10.28 0.19 5.23
N ILE A 109 9.04 0.28 5.71
CA ILE A 109 7.85 0.10 4.86
C ILE A 109 7.85 1.18 3.76
N SER A 110 8.09 2.44 4.11
CA SER A 110 8.12 3.54 3.14
C SER A 110 9.17 3.33 2.07
N LYS A 111 10.39 2.96 2.43
CA LYS A 111 11.49 2.63 1.52
C LYS A 111 11.11 1.51 0.56
N ALA A 112 10.52 0.43 1.07
CA ALA A 112 10.09 -0.69 0.27
C ALA A 112 8.95 -0.29 -0.71
N ILE A 113 7.90 0.35 -0.22
CA ILE A 113 6.74 0.76 -1.03
C ILE A 113 7.12 1.85 -2.05
N MET A 114 7.94 2.83 -1.68
CA MET A 114 8.40 3.88 -2.61
C MET A 114 9.32 3.34 -3.70
N SER A 115 9.92 2.15 -3.53
CA SER A 115 10.69 1.46 -4.57
C SER A 115 9.82 0.85 -5.67
N ILE A 116 8.50 0.72 -5.46
CA ILE A 116 7.55 0.24 -6.46
C ILE A 116 7.38 1.32 -7.54
N ASN A 117 7.53 0.94 -8.80
CA ASN A 117 7.36 1.86 -9.91
C ASN A 117 5.98 2.53 -9.88
N ALA A 118 5.96 3.85 -10.17
CA ALA A 118 4.78 4.71 -10.19
C ALA A 118 4.18 5.05 -8.81
N VAL A 119 4.68 4.53 -7.71
CA VAL A 119 4.33 5.03 -6.37
C VAL A 119 4.90 6.45 -6.18
N LYS A 120 4.11 7.36 -5.58
CA LYS A 120 4.45 8.77 -5.42
C LYS A 120 4.17 9.33 -4.02
N GLY A 121 3.66 8.52 -3.13
CA GLY A 121 3.43 8.92 -1.75
C GLY A 121 2.96 7.76 -0.91
N ILE A 122 3.15 7.88 0.38
CA ILE A 122 2.70 6.93 1.41
C ILE A 122 2.27 7.73 2.65
N GLU A 123 1.27 7.24 3.35
CA GLU A 123 0.79 7.77 4.63
C GLU A 123 0.43 6.64 5.58
N PHE A 124 0.54 6.88 6.88
CA PHE A 124 0.23 5.92 7.94
C PHE A 124 -0.94 6.39 8.78
N GLY A 125 -1.79 5.46 9.22
CA GLY A 125 -2.94 5.76 10.07
C GLY A 125 -3.89 6.79 9.46
N THR A 126 -4.13 7.87 10.17
CA THR A 126 -4.94 9.00 9.69
C THR A 126 -4.24 9.79 8.57
N GLY A 127 -2.90 9.67 8.46
CA GLY A 127 -2.11 10.25 7.39
C GLY A 127 -2.14 11.79 7.41
N PHE A 128 -2.26 12.41 6.24
CA PHE A 128 -2.25 13.87 6.12
C PHE A 128 -3.41 14.56 6.86
N ASN A 129 -4.52 13.85 7.13
CA ASN A 129 -5.64 14.41 7.89
C ASN A 129 -5.32 14.61 9.38
N LEU A 130 -4.15 14.14 9.88
CA LEU A 130 -3.68 14.45 11.22
C LEU A 130 -3.52 15.96 11.48
N ILE A 131 -3.31 16.75 10.42
CA ILE A 131 -3.16 18.22 10.52
C ILE A 131 -4.42 18.90 11.08
N ASP A 132 -5.59 18.27 10.93
CA ASP A 132 -6.87 18.78 11.37
C ASP A 132 -7.15 18.43 12.85
N LEU A 133 -6.27 17.63 13.48
CA LEU A 133 -6.40 17.19 14.88
C LEU A 133 -5.39 17.91 15.77
N ASP A 134 -5.82 18.25 16.99
CA ASP A 134 -4.90 18.64 18.04
C ASP A 134 -4.21 17.43 18.68
N GLY A 135 -3.17 17.66 19.49
CA GLY A 135 -2.39 16.60 20.11
C GLY A 135 -3.18 15.67 21.02
N THR A 136 -4.26 16.16 21.63
CA THR A 136 -5.14 15.36 22.49
C THR A 136 -5.98 14.39 21.67
N ASN A 137 -6.56 14.87 20.59
CA ASN A 137 -7.41 14.08 19.69
C ASN A 137 -6.61 13.14 18.76
N ALA A 138 -5.37 13.50 18.43
CA ALA A 138 -4.47 12.68 17.62
C ALA A 138 -3.80 11.54 18.41
N SER A 139 -3.86 11.59 19.75
CA SER A 139 -3.22 10.59 20.62
C SER A 139 -4.02 9.30 20.68
N ASP A 140 -3.37 8.18 20.32
CA ASP A 140 -3.96 6.84 20.42
C ASP A 140 -3.93 6.38 21.89
N GLN A 141 -5.08 6.40 22.56
CA GLN A 141 -5.21 6.01 23.95
C GLN A 141 -5.30 4.49 24.10
N ILE A 142 -4.68 3.98 25.18
CA ILE A 142 -4.60 2.56 25.49
C ILE A 142 -5.29 2.32 26.84
N SER A 143 -6.15 1.31 26.89
CA SER A 143 -6.83 0.88 28.10
C SER A 143 -6.76 -0.64 28.26
N TYR A 144 -6.89 -1.11 29.50
CA TYR A 144 -6.97 -2.54 29.81
C TYR A 144 -8.39 -2.87 30.26
N LYS A 145 -9.14 -3.57 29.40
CA LYS A 145 -10.55 -3.95 29.65
C LYS A 145 -10.74 -5.44 29.36
N ASN A 146 -11.46 -6.14 30.24
CA ASN A 146 -11.78 -7.56 30.05
C ASN A 146 -10.54 -8.44 29.78
N LYS A 147 -9.46 -8.23 30.52
CA LYS A 147 -8.16 -8.94 30.36
C LYS A 147 -7.51 -8.77 28.98
N LYS A 148 -7.83 -7.69 28.27
CA LYS A 148 -7.26 -7.36 26.96
C LYS A 148 -6.83 -5.90 26.90
N ILE A 149 -5.78 -5.65 26.11
CA ILE A 149 -5.39 -4.31 25.72
C ILE A 149 -6.37 -3.84 24.65
N VAL A 150 -6.96 -2.67 24.84
CA VAL A 150 -7.91 -2.03 23.94
C VAL A 150 -7.34 -0.67 23.57
N PHE A 151 -7.36 -0.35 22.29
CA PHE A 151 -7.00 0.94 21.76
C PHE A 151 -8.28 1.67 21.34
N ASP A 152 -8.42 2.93 21.71
CA ASP A 152 -9.63 3.71 21.43
C ASP A 152 -9.60 4.31 20.01
N SER A 153 -8.39 4.48 19.42
CA SER A 153 -8.16 4.98 18.07
C SER A 153 -6.91 4.32 17.45
N ASN A 154 -6.64 4.61 16.20
CA ASN A 154 -5.43 4.16 15.49
C ASN A 154 -4.92 5.25 14.52
N HIS A 155 -4.79 6.46 15.05
CA HIS A 155 -4.34 7.62 14.29
C HIS A 155 -2.91 7.46 13.77
N SER A 156 -2.06 6.82 14.57
CA SER A 156 -0.66 6.54 14.23
C SER A 156 -0.46 5.31 13.34
N GLY A 157 -1.55 4.60 12.98
CA GLY A 157 -1.49 3.44 12.10
C GLY A 157 -0.74 2.24 12.69
N GLY A 158 -0.81 2.02 14.01
CA GLY A 158 -0.19 0.88 14.70
C GLY A 158 1.31 1.03 14.95
N ILE A 159 1.88 2.22 14.73
CA ILE A 159 3.31 2.50 14.85
C ILE A 159 3.49 3.74 15.73
N LEU A 160 4.21 3.58 16.84
CA LEU A 160 4.54 4.65 17.77
C LEU A 160 6.07 4.75 17.92
N GLY A 161 6.62 5.93 17.68
CA GLY A 161 8.06 6.15 17.77
C GLY A 161 8.90 5.29 16.80
N GLY A 162 8.31 4.79 15.71
CA GLY A 162 8.95 3.91 14.74
C GLY A 162 8.90 2.42 15.10
N ILE A 163 8.11 2.05 16.14
CA ILE A 163 8.01 0.70 16.68
C ILE A 163 6.55 0.26 16.66
N THR A 164 6.29 -1.01 16.35
CA THR A 164 4.91 -1.55 16.35
C THR A 164 4.31 -1.55 17.75
N SER A 165 3.08 -1.05 17.87
CA SER A 165 2.34 -0.99 19.14
C SER A 165 1.55 -2.25 19.47
N GLY A 166 1.43 -3.18 18.50
CA GLY A 166 0.53 -4.34 18.56
C GLY A 166 -0.89 -4.06 18.01
N GLN A 167 -1.19 -2.81 17.66
CA GLN A 167 -2.37 -2.47 16.89
C GLN A 167 -2.25 -2.96 15.43
N GLU A 168 -3.37 -2.92 14.70
CA GLU A 168 -3.34 -3.12 13.25
C GLU A 168 -2.48 -2.05 12.60
N ILE A 169 -1.46 -2.46 11.83
CA ILE A 169 -0.71 -1.50 11.02
C ILE A 169 -1.57 -1.16 9.82
N VAL A 170 -1.81 0.15 9.62
CA VAL A 170 -2.59 0.67 8.50
C VAL A 170 -1.79 1.75 7.80
N PHE A 171 -1.57 1.56 6.50
CA PHE A 171 -0.97 2.59 5.65
C PHE A 171 -1.57 2.60 4.26
N ARG A 172 -1.44 3.73 3.57
CA ARG A 172 -1.90 3.92 2.21
C ARG A 172 -0.79 4.44 1.34
N TYR A 173 -0.80 4.04 0.08
CA TYR A 173 0.12 4.58 -0.91
C TYR A 173 -0.58 4.89 -2.22
N ILE A 174 -0.10 5.95 -2.88
CA ILE A 174 -0.64 6.39 -4.15
C ILE A 174 0.21 5.89 -5.31
N VAL A 175 -0.46 5.34 -6.31
CA VAL A 175 0.12 4.98 -7.61
C VAL A 175 -0.37 5.97 -8.65
N LYS A 176 0.55 6.74 -9.24
CA LYS A 176 0.19 7.74 -10.24
C LYS A 176 -0.39 7.11 -11.51
N PRO A 177 -1.18 7.84 -12.29
CA PRO A 177 -1.60 7.42 -13.62
C PRO A 177 -0.40 7.02 -14.48
N THR A 178 -0.57 6.00 -15.32
CA THR A 178 0.46 5.58 -16.28
C THR A 178 0.77 6.73 -17.24
N SER A 179 2.03 7.10 -17.35
CA SER A 179 2.44 8.17 -18.28
C SER A 179 2.47 7.74 -19.76
N SER A 180 2.45 6.44 -20.02
CA SER A 180 2.37 5.87 -21.38
C SER A 180 0.92 5.89 -21.85
N VAL A 181 0.45 7.04 -22.35
CA VAL A 181 -0.91 7.23 -22.88
C VAL A 181 -0.86 7.45 -24.39
N LEU A 182 -1.99 7.21 -25.06
CA LEU A 182 -2.11 7.32 -26.52
C LEU A 182 -2.21 8.76 -27.03
N SER A 183 -2.45 9.72 -26.13
CA SER A 183 -2.46 11.14 -26.48
C SER A 183 -1.06 11.68 -26.74
N GLU A 184 -0.95 12.61 -27.69
CA GLU A 184 0.31 13.30 -27.96
C GLU A 184 0.75 14.13 -26.76
N LYS A 185 2.07 14.17 -26.54
CA LYS A 185 2.71 14.95 -25.48
C LYS A 185 3.86 15.77 -26.03
N ASN A 186 4.03 16.95 -25.51
CA ASN A 186 5.19 17.78 -25.80
C ASN A 186 6.44 17.18 -25.15
N THR A 187 7.54 17.20 -25.88
CA THR A 187 8.87 16.76 -25.45
C THR A 187 9.93 17.50 -26.23
N ILE A 188 11.18 17.16 -25.99
CA ILE A 188 12.32 17.68 -26.73
C ILE A 188 13.11 16.55 -27.37
N THR A 189 13.74 16.82 -28.51
CA THR A 189 14.72 15.92 -29.14
C THR A 189 16.04 15.96 -28.38
N LYS A 190 16.95 15.03 -28.66
CA LYS A 190 18.34 15.06 -28.16
C LYS A 190 19.08 16.34 -28.54
N SER A 191 18.67 16.98 -29.64
CA SER A 191 19.22 18.28 -30.14
C SER A 191 18.49 19.49 -29.54
N LEU A 192 17.76 19.32 -28.42
CA LEU A 192 17.05 20.37 -27.67
C LEU A 192 15.99 21.13 -28.48
N LYS A 193 15.37 20.48 -29.49
CA LYS A 193 14.26 21.07 -30.24
C LYS A 193 12.92 20.54 -29.73
N ASN A 194 11.93 21.41 -29.61
CA ASN A 194 10.56 21.03 -29.24
C ASN A 194 9.98 20.06 -30.28
N THR A 195 9.35 19.00 -29.78
CA THR A 195 8.68 18.01 -30.61
C THR A 195 7.51 17.38 -29.84
N LYS A 196 6.75 16.55 -30.53
CA LYS A 196 5.68 15.76 -29.90
C LYS A 196 6.00 14.28 -29.96
N ILE A 197 5.61 13.55 -28.93
CA ILE A 197 5.70 12.09 -28.88
C ILE A 197 4.32 11.49 -28.59
N LYS A 198 4.05 10.37 -29.24
CA LYS A 198 2.89 9.54 -28.98
C LYS A 198 3.37 8.14 -28.64
N THR A 199 2.93 7.60 -27.52
CA THR A 199 3.30 6.24 -27.13
C THR A 199 2.34 5.27 -27.82
N ILE A 200 2.92 4.32 -28.59
CA ILE A 200 2.16 3.27 -29.28
C ILE A 200 2.28 1.97 -28.47
N GLY A 201 1.18 1.23 -28.32
CA GLY A 201 1.17 -0.07 -27.66
C GLY A 201 0.00 -0.24 -26.68
N ARG A 202 -0.06 -1.43 -26.06
CA ARG A 202 -1.04 -1.75 -25.02
C ARG A 202 -0.54 -1.23 -23.67
N HIS A 203 -1.33 -0.36 -23.05
CA HIS A 203 -1.07 0.17 -21.73
C HIS A 203 -2.22 -0.13 -20.77
N ASP A 204 -1.88 -0.37 -19.48
CA ASP A 204 -2.90 -0.56 -18.45
C ASP A 204 -3.55 0.80 -18.15
N PRO A 205 -4.87 0.90 -18.20
CA PRO A 205 -5.58 2.15 -17.89
C PRO A 205 -5.51 2.52 -16.41
N CYS A 206 -5.21 1.56 -15.52
CA CYS A 206 -4.97 1.77 -14.10
C CYS A 206 -3.97 0.74 -13.58
N VAL A 207 -2.69 1.11 -13.48
CA VAL A 207 -1.63 0.21 -13.01
C VAL A 207 -1.70 -0.05 -11.50
N GLY A 208 -2.40 0.81 -10.74
CA GLY A 208 -2.55 0.68 -9.30
C GLY A 208 -3.22 -0.62 -8.86
N ILE A 209 -4.13 -1.18 -9.68
CA ILE A 209 -4.74 -2.48 -9.40
C ILE A 209 -3.69 -3.59 -9.27
N ARG A 210 -2.66 -3.56 -10.11
CA ARG A 210 -1.55 -4.53 -10.07
C ARG A 210 -0.57 -4.27 -8.93
N ALA A 211 -0.59 -3.09 -8.33
CA ALA A 211 0.26 -2.76 -7.19
C ALA A 211 -0.23 -3.43 -5.89
N VAL A 212 -1.50 -3.87 -5.80
CA VAL A 212 -2.06 -4.51 -4.61
C VAL A 212 -1.24 -5.72 -4.14
N PRO A 213 -1.06 -6.79 -4.94
CA PRO A 213 -0.26 -7.93 -4.50
C PRO A 213 1.23 -7.58 -4.29
N VAL A 214 1.75 -6.59 -5.02
CA VAL A 214 3.13 -6.13 -4.83
C VAL A 214 3.28 -5.45 -3.46
N GLY A 215 2.30 -4.64 -3.04
CA GLY A 215 2.28 -4.03 -1.72
C GLY A 215 2.28 -5.07 -0.59
N VAL A 216 1.49 -6.15 -0.71
CA VAL A 216 1.52 -7.28 0.23
C VAL A 216 2.90 -7.90 0.29
N ALA A 217 3.50 -8.19 -0.87
CA ALA A 217 4.80 -8.83 -0.98
C ALA A 217 5.92 -8.01 -0.31
N MET A 218 5.94 -6.70 -0.58
CA MET A 218 6.94 -5.79 0.00
C MET A 218 6.76 -5.67 1.52
N THR A 219 5.52 -5.60 2.00
CA THR A 219 5.21 -5.54 3.44
C THR A 219 5.60 -6.84 4.14
N SER A 220 5.28 -8.00 3.57
CA SER A 220 5.69 -9.31 4.12
C SER A 220 7.21 -9.39 4.28
N PHE A 221 7.94 -8.92 3.29
CA PHE A 221 9.41 -8.94 3.31
C PHE A 221 9.96 -8.05 4.42
N VAL A 222 9.49 -6.80 4.54
CA VAL A 222 9.93 -5.86 5.58
C VAL A 222 9.64 -6.42 6.99
N ILE A 223 8.44 -6.95 7.22
CA ILE A 223 8.07 -7.50 8.53
C ILE A 223 8.92 -8.72 8.86
N ALA A 224 9.17 -9.62 7.89
CA ALA A 224 10.01 -10.78 8.11
C ALA A 224 11.46 -10.38 8.46
N ASP A 225 12.01 -9.38 7.79
CA ASP A 225 13.35 -8.85 8.03
C ASP A 225 13.46 -8.24 9.45
N LEU A 226 12.52 -7.37 9.81
CA LEU A 226 12.48 -6.77 11.15
C LEU A 226 12.29 -7.81 12.27
N MET A 227 11.51 -8.88 12.02
CA MET A 227 11.39 -9.99 12.97
C MET A 227 12.70 -10.76 13.16
N LEU A 228 13.46 -11.00 12.09
CA LEU A 228 14.77 -11.63 12.15
C LEU A 228 15.74 -10.75 12.94
N MET A 229 15.77 -9.46 12.67
CA MET A 229 16.58 -8.47 13.39
C MET A 229 16.20 -8.40 14.86
N HIS A 230 14.91 -8.35 15.18
CA HIS A 230 14.43 -8.34 16.57
C HIS A 230 14.89 -9.60 17.32
N LYS A 231 14.75 -10.77 16.69
CA LYS A 231 15.19 -12.04 17.28
C LYS A 231 16.68 -12.08 17.55
N SER A 232 17.52 -11.50 16.68
CA SER A 232 18.98 -11.48 16.86
C SER A 232 19.45 -10.64 18.05
N LYS A 233 18.59 -9.74 18.56
CA LYS A 233 18.90 -8.90 19.74
C LYS A 233 18.49 -9.54 21.07
N LEU A 234 17.71 -10.61 21.02
CA LEU A 234 17.26 -11.35 22.22
C LEU A 234 18.21 -12.47 22.61
N ILE A 235 19.32 -12.63 21.89
CA ILE A 235 20.41 -13.57 22.16
C ILE A 235 21.55 -12.80 22.82
#